data_d95a3d7d53944921663bec48b74b7081
#
_entry.id   d95a3d7d53944921663bec48b74b7081
#
_cell.length_a   1.000
_cell.length_b   1.000
_cell.length_c   1.000
_cell.angle_alpha   90.00
_cell.angle_beta   90.00
_cell.angle_gamma   90.00
#
_symmetry.space_group_name_H-M   'P 1'
#
loop_
_entity.id
_entity.type
_entity.pdbx_description
1 polymer ?
#
loop_
_entity_poly.entity_id
_entity_poly.type
_entity_poly.pdbx_seq_one_letter_code
_entity_poly.pdbx_strand_id
1 'polypeptide(L)'
;MSDYCDLGALEGFTCGQASDPEGKTGVTVLRFDAGAVAAVDVRGAAPGTRETDLLKPENLIDKVHAIVLSGGSVWGLDAMSGVVGVLEDNNVGFDTGIVKVPIVTGAVLFDLGVGSARARPDVLMGRKAAEAATGRHIQTGAVGAGCGATLGKIYGREYASPSGLGAHCILLPDGFCLAAIVAVNPYGEVFARDGQLLGASTAPMSLREEKNYNAAGDFPGTNTTIGAVITNATLTKSEALKVAQMAHDGLARAIRPAHTLYDGDTLFAA
;
A
#
# COMPACT_ATOMS: atom_id res chain seq x y z
N MET A 1 7.25 -6.63 -18.85
CA MET A 1 6.87 -7.94 -18.31
C MET A 1 6.37 -7.68 -16.91
N SER A 2 5.20 -8.15 -16.54
CA SER A 2 4.75 -8.14 -15.15
C SER A 2 5.46 -9.30 -14.45
N ASP A 3 6.34 -8.97 -13.52
CA ASP A 3 7.00 -9.98 -12.71
C ASP A 3 6.03 -10.40 -11.59
N TYR A 4 6.03 -11.68 -11.25
CA TYR A 4 5.28 -12.22 -10.12
C TYR A 4 6.23 -12.43 -8.95
N CYS A 5 5.81 -12.02 -7.75
CA CYS A 5 6.46 -12.38 -6.52
C CYS A 5 5.69 -13.54 -5.88
N ASP A 6 6.40 -14.64 -5.59
CA ASP A 6 5.85 -15.76 -4.83
C ASP A 6 5.97 -15.49 -3.33
N LEU A 7 4.84 -15.48 -2.66
CA LEU A 7 4.70 -15.32 -1.21
C LEU A 7 4.32 -16.66 -0.53
N GLY A 8 4.50 -17.78 -1.24
CA GLY A 8 4.05 -19.12 -0.85
C GLY A 8 4.61 -19.63 0.48
N ALA A 9 5.76 -19.10 0.92
CA ALA A 9 6.35 -19.41 2.22
C ALA A 9 5.54 -18.86 3.41
N LEU A 10 4.64 -17.89 3.17
CA LEU A 10 3.73 -17.35 4.19
C LEU A 10 2.35 -18.00 4.06
N GLU A 11 1.85 -18.56 5.14
CA GLU A 11 0.50 -19.13 5.22
C GLU A 11 -0.47 -18.16 5.87
N GLY A 12 -1.78 -18.47 5.80
CA GLY A 12 -2.82 -17.72 6.51
C GLY A 12 -3.35 -16.49 5.76
N PHE A 13 -2.85 -16.16 4.55
CA PHE A 13 -3.42 -15.10 3.74
C PHE A 13 -3.46 -15.45 2.25
N THR A 14 -4.26 -14.69 1.51
CA THR A 14 -4.28 -14.68 0.05
C THR A 14 -4.20 -13.24 -0.46
N CYS A 15 -3.75 -13.05 -1.69
CA CYS A 15 -3.68 -11.73 -2.31
C CYS A 15 -4.37 -11.70 -3.67
N GLY A 16 -4.97 -10.56 -3.98
CA GLY A 16 -5.65 -10.33 -5.24
C GLY A 16 -5.56 -8.87 -5.68
N GLN A 17 -5.73 -8.66 -6.97
CA GLN A 17 -5.55 -7.35 -7.60
C GLN A 17 -6.61 -7.10 -8.65
N ALA A 18 -7.04 -5.85 -8.77
CA ALA A 18 -7.82 -5.36 -9.89
C ALA A 18 -7.21 -4.05 -10.38
N SER A 19 -7.13 -3.87 -11.68
CA SER A 19 -6.53 -2.70 -12.31
C SER A 19 -7.42 -2.15 -13.41
N ASP A 20 -7.38 -0.84 -13.58
CA ASP A 20 -7.83 -0.13 -14.76
C ASP A 20 -6.60 0.45 -15.49
N PRO A 21 -6.05 -0.26 -16.49
CA PRO A 21 -4.84 0.17 -17.18
C PRO A 21 -5.02 1.43 -18.02
N GLU A 22 -6.25 1.73 -18.48
CA GLU A 22 -6.56 2.95 -19.23
C GLU A 22 -6.73 4.13 -18.29
N GLY A 23 -7.49 3.96 -17.22
CA GLY A 23 -7.70 4.95 -16.17
C GLY A 23 -6.48 5.16 -15.27
N LYS A 24 -5.49 4.25 -15.29
CA LYS A 24 -4.26 4.30 -14.47
C LYS A 24 -4.57 4.31 -12.97
N THR A 25 -5.36 3.34 -12.53
CA THR A 25 -5.67 3.15 -11.10
C THR A 25 -5.96 1.68 -10.79
N GLY A 26 -6.07 1.31 -9.52
CA GLY A 26 -6.38 -0.06 -9.14
C GLY A 26 -6.33 -0.33 -7.63
N VAL A 27 -6.58 -1.59 -7.28
CA VAL A 27 -6.69 -2.08 -5.90
C VAL A 27 -5.86 -3.35 -5.72
N THR A 28 -5.17 -3.44 -4.59
CA THR A 28 -4.50 -4.66 -4.11
C THR A 28 -5.09 -5.03 -2.75
N VAL A 29 -5.51 -6.28 -2.60
CA VAL A 29 -6.12 -6.82 -1.39
C VAL A 29 -5.24 -7.91 -0.81
N LEU A 30 -4.95 -7.84 0.48
CA LEU A 30 -4.37 -8.90 1.29
C LEU A 30 -5.49 -9.40 2.21
N ARG A 31 -5.94 -10.64 2.03
CA ARG A 31 -7.10 -11.21 2.69
C ARG A 31 -6.69 -12.28 3.69
N PHE A 32 -7.25 -12.22 4.89
CA PHE A 32 -6.96 -13.09 6.03
C PHE A 32 -8.26 -13.69 6.55
N ASP A 33 -8.69 -14.84 6.01
CA ASP A 33 -9.99 -15.43 6.34
C ASP A 33 -10.11 -15.89 7.82
N ALA A 34 -8.99 -16.30 8.42
CA ALA A 34 -8.93 -16.62 9.85
C ALA A 34 -8.68 -15.39 10.74
N GLY A 35 -8.54 -14.23 10.13
CA GLY A 35 -8.12 -12.99 10.77
C GLY A 35 -6.62 -12.98 11.13
N ALA A 36 -5.98 -11.83 10.98
CA ALA A 36 -4.59 -11.59 11.38
C ALA A 36 -4.52 -10.45 12.40
N VAL A 37 -3.64 -10.61 13.39
CA VAL A 37 -3.26 -9.47 14.26
C VAL A 37 -2.59 -8.44 13.38
N ALA A 38 -3.04 -7.19 13.45
CA ALA A 38 -2.49 -6.14 12.61
C ALA A 38 -2.31 -4.83 13.36
N ALA A 39 -1.40 -4.02 12.85
CA ALA A 39 -1.17 -2.65 13.27
C ALA A 39 -0.84 -1.76 12.07
N VAL A 40 -0.85 -0.46 12.29
CA VAL A 40 -0.53 0.55 11.28
C VAL A 40 0.31 1.65 11.89
N ASP A 41 1.29 2.13 11.12
CA ASP A 41 2.02 3.37 11.42
C ASP A 41 1.86 4.35 10.25
N VAL A 42 1.40 5.56 10.54
CA VAL A 42 1.14 6.63 9.57
C VAL A 42 2.16 7.74 9.82
N ARG A 43 3.08 7.95 8.88
CA ARG A 43 4.15 8.96 9.01
C ARG A 43 4.04 10.12 8.05
N GLY A 44 3.33 9.94 6.96
CA GLY A 44 3.04 11.04 6.05
C GLY A 44 2.08 12.05 6.68
N ALA A 45 2.16 13.32 6.26
CA ALA A 45 1.32 14.38 6.80
C ALA A 45 -0.05 14.51 6.13
N ALA A 46 -0.28 13.79 5.02
CA ALA A 46 -1.52 13.83 4.23
C ALA A 46 -2.08 12.41 3.93
N PRO A 47 -2.33 11.58 4.95
CA PRO A 47 -2.79 10.21 4.76
C PRO A 47 -4.26 10.15 4.36
N GLY A 48 -4.62 9.12 3.56
CA GLY A 48 -5.99 8.68 3.33
C GLY A 48 -6.13 7.24 3.80
N THR A 49 -6.85 7.00 4.88
CA THR A 49 -6.95 5.69 5.52
C THR A 49 -8.37 5.37 5.96
N ARG A 50 -8.66 4.07 6.18
CA ARG A 50 -9.92 3.57 6.73
C ARG A 50 -9.65 2.55 7.82
N GLU A 51 -10.44 2.59 8.91
CA GLU A 51 -10.44 1.64 10.03
C GLU A 51 -9.06 1.50 10.73
N THR A 52 -8.28 2.57 10.78
CA THR A 52 -6.95 2.56 11.40
C THR A 52 -6.98 2.74 12.91
N ASP A 53 -7.99 3.42 13.47
CA ASP A 53 -8.08 3.64 14.91
C ASP A 53 -8.26 2.33 15.68
N LEU A 54 -9.00 1.37 15.12
CA LEU A 54 -9.21 0.08 15.78
C LEU A 54 -7.92 -0.75 15.89
N LEU A 55 -6.89 -0.45 15.09
CA LEU A 55 -5.58 -1.14 15.13
C LEU A 55 -4.70 -0.70 16.29
N LYS A 56 -5.06 0.37 17.01
CA LYS A 56 -4.30 0.81 18.18
C LYS A 56 -4.24 -0.30 19.24
N PRO A 57 -3.09 -0.49 19.92
CA PRO A 57 -2.90 -1.58 20.87
C PRO A 57 -3.93 -1.61 22.02
N GLU A 58 -4.43 -0.45 22.42
CA GLU A 58 -5.42 -0.29 23.49
C GLU A 58 -6.86 -0.65 23.08
N ASN A 59 -7.15 -0.84 21.77
CA ASN A 59 -8.49 -1.11 21.29
C ASN A 59 -8.80 -2.61 21.25
N LEU A 60 -10.09 -2.95 21.45
CA LEU A 60 -10.59 -4.30 21.69
C LEU A 60 -10.38 -5.28 20.53
N ILE A 61 -10.52 -4.81 19.30
CA ILE A 61 -10.47 -5.70 18.12
C ILE A 61 -9.03 -6.05 17.80
N ASP A 62 -8.69 -7.32 17.91
CA ASP A 62 -7.33 -7.82 17.74
C ASP A 62 -7.00 -8.21 16.30
N LYS A 63 -8.00 -8.57 15.49
CA LYS A 63 -7.77 -9.15 14.16
C LYS A 63 -8.48 -8.37 13.06
N VAL A 64 -7.80 -8.24 11.93
CA VAL A 64 -8.38 -7.77 10.67
C VAL A 64 -8.56 -8.94 9.69
N HIS A 65 -9.49 -8.79 8.74
CA HIS A 65 -9.80 -9.81 7.73
C HIS A 65 -9.30 -9.41 6.34
N ALA A 66 -8.96 -8.12 6.15
CA ALA A 66 -8.22 -7.67 4.99
C ALA A 66 -7.46 -6.36 5.25
N ILE A 67 -6.33 -6.21 4.53
CA ILE A 67 -5.63 -4.94 4.33
C ILE A 67 -5.76 -4.59 2.85
N VAL A 68 -6.20 -3.37 2.55
CA VAL A 68 -6.44 -2.89 1.19
C VAL A 68 -5.52 -1.71 0.87
N LEU A 69 -4.79 -1.83 -0.22
CA LEU A 69 -4.05 -0.73 -0.83
C LEU A 69 -4.80 -0.30 -2.08
N SER A 70 -5.10 0.98 -2.26
CA SER A 70 -5.90 1.46 -3.39
C SER A 70 -5.35 2.75 -3.97
N GLY A 71 -5.56 2.96 -5.27
CA GLY A 71 -5.44 4.26 -5.92
C GLY A 71 -6.65 5.16 -5.63
N GLY A 72 -6.81 6.24 -6.40
CA GLY A 72 -8.01 7.07 -6.43
C GLY A 72 -8.17 8.04 -5.26
N SER A 73 -7.15 8.22 -4.39
CA SER A 73 -7.25 9.11 -3.23
C SER A 73 -8.48 8.77 -2.37
N VAL A 74 -9.15 9.77 -1.77
CA VAL A 74 -10.30 9.56 -0.89
C VAL A 74 -11.40 8.68 -1.51
N TRP A 75 -11.62 8.75 -2.82
CA TRP A 75 -12.62 7.91 -3.52
C TRP A 75 -12.23 6.43 -3.53
N GLY A 76 -10.94 6.12 -3.55
CA GLY A 76 -10.45 4.74 -3.49
C GLY A 76 -10.76 4.02 -2.17
N LEU A 77 -11.14 4.77 -1.11
CA LEU A 77 -11.63 4.17 0.14
C LEU A 77 -12.93 3.36 -0.05
N ASP A 78 -13.72 3.67 -1.08
CA ASP A 78 -14.96 2.93 -1.40
C ASP A 78 -14.68 1.49 -1.82
N ALA A 79 -13.52 1.21 -2.39
CA ALA A 79 -13.12 -0.16 -2.76
C ALA A 79 -13.14 -1.11 -1.55
N MET A 80 -12.82 -0.62 -0.35
CA MET A 80 -12.84 -1.42 0.88
C MET A 80 -14.26 -1.93 1.21
N SER A 81 -15.30 -1.20 0.85
CA SER A 81 -16.69 -1.66 1.01
C SER A 81 -17.01 -2.85 0.12
N GLY A 82 -16.39 -2.93 -1.06
CA GLY A 82 -16.47 -4.12 -1.92
C GLY A 82 -15.80 -5.35 -1.32
N VAL A 83 -14.66 -5.14 -0.66
CA VAL A 83 -13.95 -6.21 0.06
C VAL A 83 -14.77 -6.70 1.25
N VAL A 84 -15.40 -5.79 2.02
CA VAL A 84 -16.34 -6.14 3.10
C VAL A 84 -17.44 -7.06 2.57
N GLY A 85 -18.07 -6.72 1.43
CA GLY A 85 -19.13 -7.55 0.86
C GLY A 85 -18.66 -8.95 0.47
N VAL A 86 -17.44 -9.12 -0.08
CA VAL A 86 -16.91 -10.45 -0.41
C VAL A 86 -16.64 -11.26 0.86
N LEU A 87 -16.10 -10.65 1.90
CA LEU A 87 -15.86 -11.33 3.17
C LEU A 87 -17.17 -11.75 3.85
N GLU A 88 -18.20 -10.89 3.81
CA GLU A 88 -19.55 -11.19 4.30
C GLU A 88 -20.16 -12.38 3.55
N ASP A 89 -20.13 -12.38 2.22
CA ASP A 89 -20.61 -13.49 1.36
C ASP A 89 -19.90 -14.82 1.71
N ASN A 90 -18.64 -14.77 2.18
CA ASN A 90 -17.87 -15.93 2.60
C ASN A 90 -17.99 -16.24 4.11
N ASN A 91 -18.86 -15.53 4.84
CA ASN A 91 -19.03 -15.67 6.28
C ASN A 91 -17.71 -15.48 7.07
N VAL A 92 -16.87 -14.52 6.63
CA VAL A 92 -15.60 -14.12 7.25
C VAL A 92 -15.79 -12.82 8.01
N GLY A 93 -15.38 -12.77 9.28
CA GLY A 93 -15.51 -11.58 10.10
C GLY A 93 -15.36 -11.86 11.59
N PHE A 94 -15.35 -10.77 12.37
CA PHE A 94 -15.46 -10.82 13.83
C PHE A 94 -16.86 -11.29 14.22
N ASP A 95 -16.94 -12.35 15.02
CA ASP A 95 -18.22 -12.94 15.44
C ASP A 95 -18.85 -12.11 16.58
N THR A 96 -19.99 -11.51 16.31
CA THR A 96 -20.76 -10.75 17.31
C THR A 96 -21.80 -11.60 18.02
N GLY A 97 -21.95 -12.88 17.67
CA GLY A 97 -23.06 -13.75 18.10
C GLY A 97 -24.37 -13.49 17.35
N ILE A 98 -24.44 -12.47 16.51
CA ILE A 98 -25.59 -12.11 15.65
C ILE A 98 -25.21 -12.29 14.19
N VAL A 99 -24.10 -11.69 13.78
CA VAL A 99 -23.52 -11.70 12.44
C VAL A 99 -22.01 -11.60 12.55
N LYS A 100 -21.31 -12.12 11.55
CA LYS A 100 -19.87 -11.86 11.43
C LYS A 100 -19.65 -10.51 10.74
N VAL A 101 -18.87 -9.65 11.38
CA VAL A 101 -18.53 -8.31 10.89
C VAL A 101 -17.13 -8.34 10.31
N PRO A 102 -16.95 -8.22 8.98
CA PRO A 102 -15.63 -8.13 8.38
C PRO A 102 -14.90 -6.86 8.85
N ILE A 103 -13.68 -7.01 9.32
CA ILE A 103 -12.81 -5.89 9.68
C ILE A 103 -11.82 -5.67 8.53
N VAL A 104 -12.00 -4.58 7.79
CA VAL A 104 -11.23 -4.25 6.60
C VAL A 104 -10.58 -2.89 6.79
N THR A 105 -9.27 -2.88 6.91
CA THR A 105 -8.45 -1.66 7.00
C THR A 105 -7.74 -1.38 5.69
N GLY A 106 -7.25 -0.17 5.50
CA GLY A 106 -6.44 0.13 4.33
C GLY A 106 -6.06 1.59 4.18
N ALA A 107 -5.31 1.84 3.11
CA ALA A 107 -4.83 3.16 2.76
C ALA A 107 -4.94 3.41 1.25
N VAL A 108 -4.97 4.68 0.87
CA VAL A 108 -5.05 5.11 -0.53
C VAL A 108 -3.85 5.97 -0.91
N LEU A 109 -3.46 5.87 -2.18
CA LEU A 109 -2.52 6.79 -2.81
C LEU A 109 -3.23 7.69 -3.82
N PHE A 110 -2.57 8.79 -4.19
CA PHE A 110 -3.07 9.74 -5.17
C PHE A 110 -2.47 9.44 -6.55
N ASP A 111 -3.27 8.91 -7.45
CA ASP A 111 -2.93 8.63 -8.86
C ASP A 111 -3.79 9.42 -9.87
N LEU A 112 -4.65 10.31 -9.39
CA LEU A 112 -5.62 11.07 -10.21
C LEU A 112 -4.96 12.02 -11.24
N GLY A 113 -3.68 12.27 -11.10
CA GLY A 113 -2.89 13.06 -12.06
C GLY A 113 -2.36 12.23 -13.23
N VAL A 114 -2.61 10.90 -13.24
CA VAL A 114 -2.14 9.97 -14.26
C VAL A 114 -3.36 9.30 -14.90
N GLY A 115 -3.42 9.22 -16.22
CA GLY A 115 -4.58 8.68 -16.91
C GLY A 115 -5.82 9.59 -16.77
N SER A 116 -6.88 9.09 -16.16
CA SER A 116 -8.13 9.83 -16.00
C SER A 116 -8.46 10.09 -14.54
N ALA A 117 -8.60 11.36 -14.15
CA ALA A 117 -9.03 11.74 -12.80
C ALA A 117 -10.47 11.29 -12.46
N ARG A 118 -11.23 10.78 -13.43
CA ARG A 118 -12.57 10.20 -13.22
C ARG A 118 -12.54 8.68 -13.06
N ALA A 119 -11.48 8.01 -13.47
CA ALA A 119 -11.25 6.61 -13.21
C ALA A 119 -10.78 6.46 -11.75
N ARG A 120 -11.59 5.79 -10.94
CA ARG A 120 -11.38 5.69 -9.49
C ARG A 120 -11.78 4.31 -9.03
N PRO A 121 -11.00 3.68 -8.16
CA PRO A 121 -11.41 2.44 -7.53
C PRO A 121 -12.73 2.66 -6.77
N ASP A 122 -13.67 1.78 -7.03
CA ASP A 122 -15.00 1.77 -6.44
C ASP A 122 -15.30 0.43 -5.75
N VAL A 123 -16.50 0.27 -5.24
CA VAL A 123 -16.98 -0.96 -4.61
C VAL A 123 -16.83 -2.18 -5.54
N LEU A 124 -17.08 -2.02 -6.84
CA LEU A 124 -16.98 -3.13 -7.81
C LEU A 124 -15.53 -3.54 -8.04
N MET A 125 -14.62 -2.58 -8.12
CA MET A 125 -13.19 -2.87 -8.27
C MET A 125 -12.63 -3.54 -7.01
N GLY A 126 -13.04 -3.08 -5.82
CA GLY A 126 -12.69 -3.70 -4.55
C GLY A 126 -13.18 -5.16 -4.47
N ARG A 127 -14.44 -5.42 -4.87
CA ARG A 127 -14.99 -6.77 -4.96
C ARG A 127 -14.18 -7.65 -5.89
N LYS A 128 -13.88 -7.19 -7.11
CA LYS A 128 -13.06 -7.94 -8.08
C LYS A 128 -11.68 -8.30 -7.53
N ALA A 129 -11.02 -7.35 -6.85
CA ALA A 129 -9.72 -7.60 -6.24
C ALA A 129 -9.80 -8.64 -5.12
N ALA A 130 -10.85 -8.59 -4.28
CA ALA A 130 -11.05 -9.56 -3.20
C ALA A 130 -11.43 -10.96 -3.72
N GLU A 131 -12.22 -11.06 -4.78
CA GLU A 131 -12.55 -12.32 -5.44
C GLU A 131 -11.35 -12.95 -6.15
N ALA A 132 -10.42 -12.12 -6.67
CA ALA A 132 -9.17 -12.56 -7.25
C ALA A 132 -8.14 -13.03 -6.19
N ALA A 133 -8.39 -12.80 -4.90
CA ALA A 133 -7.51 -13.21 -3.81
C ALA A 133 -7.63 -14.72 -3.52
N THR A 134 -7.11 -15.54 -4.42
CA THR A 134 -7.20 -17.01 -4.37
C THR A 134 -5.86 -17.71 -4.12
N GLY A 135 -4.77 -16.95 -4.13
CA GLY A 135 -3.41 -17.48 -3.99
C GLY A 135 -2.45 -16.51 -3.29
N ARG A 136 -1.20 -16.89 -3.27
CA ARG A 136 -0.10 -16.15 -2.64
C ARG A 136 0.95 -15.71 -3.67
N HIS A 137 0.51 -15.46 -4.90
CA HIS A 137 1.32 -14.87 -5.97
C HIS A 137 0.78 -13.49 -6.29
N ILE A 138 1.63 -12.47 -6.23
CA ILE A 138 1.26 -11.10 -6.50
C ILE A 138 2.02 -10.57 -7.72
N GLN A 139 1.32 -9.92 -8.62
CA GLN A 139 1.94 -9.21 -9.74
C GLN A 139 2.58 -7.93 -9.25
N THR A 140 3.75 -7.60 -9.82
CA THR A 140 4.47 -6.35 -9.53
C THR A 140 4.50 -5.42 -10.75
N GLY A 141 4.84 -4.16 -10.54
CA GLY A 141 4.84 -3.14 -11.58
C GLY A 141 3.56 -2.31 -11.61
N ALA A 142 3.13 -1.88 -12.78
CA ALA A 142 1.96 -1.00 -12.96
C ALA A 142 0.64 -1.78 -12.86
N VAL A 143 0.37 -2.39 -11.71
CA VAL A 143 -0.78 -3.25 -11.42
C VAL A 143 -1.36 -2.98 -10.04
N GLY A 144 -2.63 -3.30 -9.83
CA GLY A 144 -3.31 -3.09 -8.55
C GLY A 144 -3.17 -1.64 -8.09
N ALA A 145 -2.91 -1.44 -6.81
CA ALA A 145 -2.69 -0.11 -6.23
C ALA A 145 -1.49 0.64 -6.85
N GLY A 146 -0.57 -0.07 -7.51
CA GLY A 146 0.57 0.55 -8.20
C GLY A 146 0.30 0.98 -9.65
N CYS A 147 -0.92 0.73 -10.19
CA CYS A 147 -1.22 0.92 -11.61
C CYS A 147 -0.98 2.36 -12.12
N GLY A 148 -1.32 3.37 -11.31
CA GLY A 148 -1.10 4.79 -11.63
C GLY A 148 -0.02 5.46 -10.77
N ALA A 149 0.78 4.67 -10.05
CA ALA A 149 1.81 5.22 -9.18
C ALA A 149 2.95 5.87 -9.98
N THR A 150 3.50 6.97 -9.43
CA THR A 150 4.62 7.73 -9.99
C THR A 150 5.62 8.10 -8.91
N LEU A 151 6.85 8.43 -9.29
CA LEU A 151 7.91 8.85 -8.38
C LEU A 151 8.68 10.07 -8.92
N GLY A 152 9.54 10.66 -8.09
CA GLY A 152 10.43 11.73 -8.53
C GLY A 152 9.73 13.06 -8.83
N LYS A 153 8.68 13.38 -8.09
CA LYS A 153 7.86 14.61 -8.25
C LYS A 153 8.49 15.85 -7.60
N ILE A 154 9.65 15.68 -6.98
CA ILE A 154 10.39 16.75 -6.28
C ILE A 154 10.74 17.97 -7.14
N TYR A 155 10.80 17.79 -8.46
CA TYR A 155 11.07 18.87 -9.42
C TYR A 155 9.83 19.29 -10.22
N GLY A 156 8.64 18.80 -9.85
CA GLY A 156 7.37 19.04 -10.52
C GLY A 156 6.76 17.73 -11.06
N ARG A 157 5.44 17.69 -11.13
CA ARG A 157 4.70 16.50 -11.59
C ARG A 157 4.96 16.14 -13.04
N GLU A 158 5.21 17.15 -13.87
CA GLU A 158 5.55 17.01 -15.29
C GLU A 158 6.83 16.20 -15.52
N TYR A 159 7.68 16.11 -14.49
CA TYR A 159 8.93 15.35 -14.51
C TYR A 159 8.83 14.02 -13.78
N ALA A 160 7.65 13.64 -13.32
CA ALA A 160 7.46 12.36 -12.64
C ALA A 160 7.72 11.17 -13.57
N SER A 161 8.30 10.13 -13.05
CA SER A 161 8.48 8.85 -13.73
C SER A 161 7.42 7.84 -13.29
N PRO A 162 7.00 6.90 -14.17
CA PRO A 162 6.18 5.77 -13.77
C PRO A 162 6.82 4.95 -12.65
N SER A 163 5.98 4.47 -11.75
CA SER A 163 6.35 3.60 -10.63
C SER A 163 5.43 2.37 -10.60
N GLY A 164 5.19 1.78 -9.43
CA GLY A 164 4.33 0.60 -9.36
C GLY A 164 4.21 -0.03 -7.99
N LEU A 165 3.66 -1.23 -7.97
CA LEU A 165 3.64 -2.12 -6.84
C LEU A 165 4.91 -2.98 -6.83
N GLY A 166 5.63 -2.97 -5.70
CA GLY A 166 6.73 -3.89 -5.43
C GLY A 166 6.33 -4.93 -4.40
N ALA A 167 6.89 -6.13 -4.52
CA ALA A 167 6.77 -7.18 -3.51
C ALA A 167 8.08 -7.95 -3.38
N HIS A 168 8.41 -8.32 -2.15
CA HIS A 168 9.57 -9.15 -1.87
C HIS A 168 9.34 -10.00 -0.62
N CYS A 169 9.79 -11.25 -0.66
CA CYS A 169 9.68 -12.19 0.45
C CYS A 169 11.07 -12.70 0.85
N ILE A 170 11.32 -12.74 2.15
CA ILE A 170 12.56 -13.26 2.73
C ILE A 170 12.20 -14.40 3.67
N LEU A 171 12.82 -15.55 3.46
CA LEU A 171 12.77 -16.70 4.38
C LEU A 171 14.09 -16.75 5.15
N LEU A 172 14.00 -16.68 6.48
CA LEU A 172 15.15 -16.80 7.38
C LEU A 172 15.46 -18.25 7.71
N PRO A 173 16.71 -18.61 8.11
CA PRO A 173 17.11 -19.98 8.37
C PRO A 173 16.33 -20.67 9.52
N ASP A 174 15.77 -19.90 10.44
CA ASP A 174 14.94 -20.38 11.56
C ASP A 174 13.46 -20.60 11.19
N GLY A 175 13.12 -20.42 9.91
CA GLY A 175 11.77 -20.59 9.36
C GLY A 175 10.89 -19.33 9.47
N PHE A 176 11.38 -18.24 10.06
CA PHE A 176 10.65 -16.97 9.96
C PHE A 176 10.63 -16.47 8.54
N CYS A 177 9.46 -16.04 8.11
CA CYS A 177 9.26 -15.44 6.81
C CYS A 177 8.68 -14.04 6.95
N LEU A 178 9.14 -13.14 6.10
CA LEU A 178 8.70 -11.77 6.06
C LEU A 178 8.54 -11.33 4.61
N ALA A 179 7.35 -10.83 4.28
CA ALA A 179 7.09 -10.23 2.98
C ALA A 179 6.73 -8.77 3.11
N ALA A 180 7.20 -7.95 2.18
CA ALA A 180 6.79 -6.57 2.02
C ALA A 180 6.08 -6.41 0.68
N ILE A 181 4.90 -5.78 0.68
CA ILE A 181 4.11 -5.42 -0.49
C ILE A 181 3.88 -3.91 -0.43
N VAL A 182 4.37 -3.15 -1.41
CA VAL A 182 4.40 -1.69 -1.35
C VAL A 182 4.00 -1.07 -2.68
N ALA A 183 3.00 -0.21 -2.68
CA ALA A 183 2.67 0.66 -3.81
C ALA A 183 3.45 1.99 -3.65
N VAL A 184 4.38 2.23 -4.56
CA VAL A 184 5.42 3.26 -4.45
C VAL A 184 5.01 4.48 -5.26
N ASN A 185 4.47 5.51 -4.58
CA ASN A 185 4.02 6.77 -5.21
C ASN A 185 4.59 8.02 -4.49
N PRO A 186 5.91 8.06 -4.17
CA PRO A 186 6.50 9.09 -3.33
C PRO A 186 6.67 10.44 -4.04
N TYR A 187 6.86 11.48 -3.25
CA TYR A 187 7.41 12.75 -3.70
C TYR A 187 8.87 12.61 -4.17
N GLY A 188 9.66 11.84 -3.44
CA GLY A 188 11.08 11.62 -3.68
C GLY A 188 11.41 10.67 -4.81
N GLU A 189 12.72 10.45 -4.97
CA GLU A 189 13.33 9.50 -5.90
C GLU A 189 13.70 8.19 -5.16
N VAL A 190 13.88 7.09 -5.91
CA VAL A 190 14.11 5.76 -5.34
C VAL A 190 15.55 5.31 -5.57
N PHE A 191 16.19 4.83 -4.51
CA PHE A 191 17.60 4.42 -4.49
C PHE A 191 17.74 2.96 -4.03
N ALA A 192 18.71 2.26 -4.60
CA ALA A 192 19.18 0.98 -4.11
C ALA A 192 19.98 1.14 -2.80
N ARG A 193 20.24 0.00 -2.14
CA ARG A 193 20.99 -0.05 -0.89
C ARG A 193 22.40 0.52 -0.98
N ASP A 194 23.05 0.37 -2.12
CA ASP A 194 24.39 0.89 -2.43
C ASP A 194 24.38 2.37 -2.85
N GLY A 195 23.21 3.00 -2.90
CA GLY A 195 23.03 4.38 -3.29
C GLY A 195 22.81 4.60 -4.79
N GLN A 196 22.76 3.55 -5.60
CA GLN A 196 22.41 3.66 -7.01
C GLN A 196 20.97 4.19 -7.15
N LEU A 197 20.78 5.16 -8.04
CA LEU A 197 19.47 5.71 -8.38
C LEU A 197 18.69 4.69 -9.24
N LEU A 198 17.60 4.14 -8.71
CA LEU A 198 16.75 3.17 -9.39
C LEU A 198 15.56 3.80 -10.11
N GLY A 199 15.00 4.84 -9.52
CA GLY A 199 13.88 5.57 -10.09
C GLY A 199 14.01 7.06 -9.82
N ALA A 200 14.02 7.86 -10.88
CA ALA A 200 14.33 9.28 -10.83
C ALA A 200 13.27 10.13 -11.52
N SER A 201 13.25 11.40 -11.16
CA SER A 201 12.63 12.45 -11.94
C SER A 201 13.25 12.53 -13.34
N THR A 202 12.46 12.89 -14.34
CA THR A 202 12.92 13.19 -15.69
C THR A 202 13.37 14.66 -15.85
N ALA A 203 13.41 15.42 -14.76
CA ALA A 203 13.83 16.82 -14.77
C ALA A 203 15.23 17.01 -15.37
N PRO A 204 15.46 18.04 -16.18
CA PRO A 204 16.76 18.32 -16.78
C PRO A 204 17.80 18.64 -15.68
N MET A 205 19.09 18.37 -15.98
CA MET A 205 20.18 18.54 -15.00
C MET A 205 20.27 19.98 -14.50
N SER A 206 20.02 20.97 -15.34
CA SER A 206 20.00 22.39 -14.92
C SER A 206 19.02 22.65 -13.77
N LEU A 207 17.82 22.08 -13.83
CA LEU A 207 16.82 22.20 -12.77
C LEU A 207 17.23 21.43 -11.50
N ARG A 208 17.88 20.27 -11.68
CA ARG A 208 18.35 19.44 -10.57
C ARG A 208 19.52 20.08 -9.83
N GLU A 209 20.42 20.77 -10.53
CA GLU A 209 21.59 21.44 -9.96
C GLU A 209 21.24 22.74 -9.21
N GLU A 210 20.24 23.47 -9.68
CA GLU A 210 19.75 24.69 -9.01
C GLU A 210 19.21 24.44 -7.61
N LYS A 211 19.02 23.16 -7.21
CA LYS A 211 18.45 22.73 -5.91
C LYS A 211 17.17 23.49 -5.54
N ASN A 212 16.50 24.04 -6.53
CA ASN A 212 15.19 24.62 -6.35
C ASN A 212 14.21 23.47 -6.11
N TYR A 213 14.23 22.96 -4.87
CA TYR A 213 13.16 22.15 -4.31
C TYR A 213 11.90 23.03 -4.17
N ASN A 214 11.63 23.82 -5.19
CA ASN A 214 10.39 24.55 -5.29
C ASN A 214 9.31 23.50 -5.60
N ALA A 215 8.87 22.90 -4.55
CA ALA A 215 7.52 22.45 -4.42
C ALA A 215 6.56 23.63 -4.55
N ALA A 216 6.91 24.59 -5.39
CA ALA A 216 6.15 25.76 -5.68
C ALA A 216 4.84 25.29 -6.30
N GLY A 217 3.79 25.31 -5.52
CA GLY A 217 2.44 25.10 -5.97
C GLY A 217 1.98 23.65 -6.05
N ASP A 218 2.77 22.67 -5.70
CA ASP A 218 2.32 21.30 -5.70
C ASP A 218 1.45 21.01 -4.47
N PHE A 219 0.21 20.67 -4.76
CA PHE A 219 -0.84 20.45 -3.79
C PHE A 219 -0.43 19.40 -2.75
N PRO A 220 -0.56 19.70 -1.45
CA PRO A 220 -0.38 18.71 -0.39
C PRO A 220 -1.25 17.46 -0.63
N GLY A 221 -0.75 16.29 -0.24
CA GLY A 221 -1.52 15.05 -0.30
C GLY A 221 -1.60 14.38 -1.66
N THR A 222 -0.65 14.63 -2.56
CA THR A 222 -0.61 14.03 -3.89
C THR A 222 0.48 12.98 -4.05
N ASN A 223 1.20 12.70 -2.97
CA ASN A 223 2.28 11.73 -2.92
C ASN A 223 2.03 10.80 -1.74
N THR A 224 2.32 9.53 -1.90
CA THR A 224 2.04 8.56 -0.85
C THR A 224 2.67 7.22 -1.19
N THR A 225 3.43 6.66 -0.27
CA THR A 225 3.83 5.25 -0.35
C THR A 225 3.04 4.46 0.68
N ILE A 226 2.25 3.51 0.21
CA ILE A 226 1.43 2.65 1.07
C ILE A 226 1.86 1.20 0.93
N GLY A 227 1.85 0.46 2.03
CA GLY A 227 2.27 -0.93 1.98
C GLY A 227 1.93 -1.72 3.22
N ALA A 228 2.24 -3.01 3.16
CA ALA A 228 2.10 -3.94 4.27
C ALA A 228 3.32 -4.84 4.39
N VAL A 229 3.71 -5.13 5.62
CA VAL A 229 4.66 -6.17 5.99
C VAL A 229 3.89 -7.33 6.60
N ILE A 230 4.02 -8.51 6.01
CA ILE A 230 3.35 -9.74 6.45
C ILE A 230 4.41 -10.71 6.98
N THR A 231 4.13 -11.33 8.13
CA THR A 231 5.03 -12.30 8.74
C THR A 231 4.29 -13.51 9.31
N ASN A 232 4.97 -14.64 9.43
CA ASN A 232 4.49 -15.81 10.16
C ASN A 232 4.87 -15.78 11.66
N ALA A 233 5.46 -14.69 12.15
CA ALA A 233 5.69 -14.50 13.57
C ALA A 233 4.35 -14.27 14.31
N THR A 234 4.18 -14.91 15.45
CA THR A 234 3.03 -14.63 16.33
C THR A 234 3.31 -13.32 17.08
N LEU A 235 2.55 -12.28 16.78
CA LEU A 235 2.72 -10.95 17.33
C LEU A 235 1.49 -10.52 18.14
N THR A 236 1.73 -9.77 19.20
CA THR A 236 0.72 -8.91 19.83
C THR A 236 0.52 -7.63 18.96
N LYS A 237 -0.58 -6.90 19.17
CA LYS A 237 -0.80 -5.60 18.49
C LYS A 237 0.34 -4.61 18.69
N SER A 238 0.91 -4.58 19.91
CA SER A 238 2.06 -3.69 20.22
C SER A 238 3.32 -4.07 19.45
N GLU A 239 3.59 -5.37 19.30
CA GLU A 239 4.72 -5.87 18.51
C GLU A 239 4.49 -5.64 17.02
N ALA A 240 3.27 -5.88 16.51
CA ALA A 240 2.90 -5.55 15.14
C ALA A 240 3.06 -4.06 14.85
N LEU A 241 2.66 -3.18 15.78
CA LEU A 241 2.89 -1.74 15.67
C LEU A 241 4.39 -1.42 15.57
N LYS A 242 5.21 -2.09 16.38
CA LYS A 242 6.67 -1.89 16.30
C LYS A 242 7.24 -2.34 14.97
N VAL A 243 6.73 -3.43 14.39
CA VAL A 243 7.12 -3.87 13.04
C VAL A 243 6.72 -2.83 11.99
N ALA A 244 5.49 -2.30 12.04
CA ALA A 244 5.04 -1.23 11.13
C ALA A 244 5.92 0.03 11.23
N GLN A 245 6.29 0.44 12.45
CA GLN A 245 7.20 1.56 12.68
C GLN A 245 8.60 1.32 12.08
N MET A 246 9.16 0.13 12.28
CA MET A 246 10.48 -0.25 11.73
C MET A 246 10.46 -0.34 10.20
N ALA A 247 9.33 -0.73 9.61
CA ALA A 247 9.18 -0.82 8.15
C ALA A 247 9.35 0.55 7.47
N HIS A 248 8.99 1.64 8.12
CA HIS A 248 9.24 3.00 7.61
C HIS A 248 10.72 3.35 7.48
N ASP A 249 11.59 2.73 8.28
CA ASP A 249 13.05 2.89 8.10
C ASP A 249 13.50 2.32 6.75
N GLY A 250 12.80 1.28 6.26
CA GLY A 250 13.01 0.73 4.91
C GLY A 250 12.66 1.74 3.83
N LEU A 251 11.53 2.44 3.96
CA LEU A 251 11.16 3.52 3.03
C LEU A 251 12.18 4.65 3.06
N ALA A 252 12.57 5.12 4.25
CA ALA A 252 13.53 6.22 4.41
C ALA A 252 14.93 5.90 3.85
N ARG A 253 15.31 4.61 3.79
CA ARG A 253 16.56 4.18 3.15
C ARG A 253 16.48 4.15 1.63
N ALA A 254 15.31 3.84 1.10
CA ALA A 254 15.10 3.67 -0.34
C ALA A 254 14.54 4.90 -1.04
N ILE A 255 13.80 5.77 -0.34
CA ILE A 255 13.11 6.94 -0.90
C ILE A 255 13.71 8.21 -0.30
N ARG A 256 14.09 9.16 -1.16
CA ARG A 256 14.70 10.43 -0.72
C ARG A 256 14.13 11.62 -1.51
N PRO A 257 13.47 12.58 -0.80
CA PRO A 257 13.00 12.49 0.60
C PRO A 257 11.80 11.54 0.74
N ALA A 258 11.58 11.03 1.97
CA ALA A 258 10.40 10.29 2.38
C ALA A 258 9.69 11.02 3.53
N HIS A 259 8.44 10.69 3.81
CA HIS A 259 7.65 11.21 4.93
C HIS A 259 7.59 12.74 4.97
N THR A 260 7.50 13.37 3.79
CA THR A 260 7.39 14.82 3.70
C THR A 260 6.00 15.31 4.09
N LEU A 261 5.84 16.62 4.19
CA LEU A 261 4.51 17.24 4.39
C LEU A 261 3.54 16.99 3.21
N TYR A 262 4.05 16.50 2.10
CA TYR A 262 3.30 16.22 0.87
C TYR A 262 2.96 14.74 0.69
N ASP A 263 3.53 13.86 1.53
CA ASP A 263 3.32 12.42 1.49
C ASP A 263 2.22 11.98 2.46
N GLY A 264 1.53 10.89 2.13
CA GLY A 264 0.56 10.21 2.99
C GLY A 264 1.05 8.82 3.44
N ASP A 265 2.37 8.64 3.59
CA ASP A 265 3.03 7.37 3.81
C ASP A 265 2.43 6.58 4.97
N THR A 266 1.96 5.38 4.67
CA THR A 266 1.24 4.51 5.61
C THR A 266 1.68 3.07 5.43
N LEU A 267 2.16 2.44 6.50
CA LEU A 267 2.55 1.03 6.49
C LEU A 267 1.78 0.23 7.54
N PHE A 268 1.26 -0.91 7.09
CA PHE A 268 0.64 -1.93 7.93
C PHE A 268 1.64 -3.02 8.26
N ALA A 269 1.41 -3.74 9.37
CA ALA A 269 2.05 -5.01 9.68
C ALA A 269 0.98 -6.03 10.09
N ALA A 270 1.10 -7.26 9.64
CA ALA A 270 0.17 -8.34 9.98
C ALA A 270 0.90 -9.70 9.99
#